data_fe00bed1a0ce25f17685aa153afa6b2d
#
_entry.id   fe00bed1a0ce25f17685aa153afa6b2d
#
_cell.length_a   1.000
_cell.length_b   1.000
_cell.length_c   1.000
_cell.angle_alpha   90.00
_cell.angle_beta   90.00
_cell.angle_gamma   90.00
#
_symmetry.space_group_name_H-M   'P 1'
#
loop_
_entity.id
_entity.type
_entity.pdbx_description
1 polymer ?
#
loop_
_entity_poly.entity_id
_entity_poly.type
_entity_poly.pdbx_seq_one_letter_code
_entity_poly.pdbx_strand_id
1 'polypeptide(L)'
;MAKVTGLGGLFYKVADPERTKLWYQETLGLGGEWGIMFPFKAEPEGFSLLSTFKDSSDYFAPSGKPFMMNLRVDDLDGMIADLEAKGVEILGRQDESYGRFAWIVDCDGVKIELYQQLGDAP
;
A
#
# COMPACT_ATOMS: atom_id res chain seq x y z
N MET A 1 -27.36 16.77 4.47
CA MET A 1 -26.15 17.58 4.73
C MET A 1 -24.95 16.97 3.99
N ALA A 2 -24.19 17.82 3.32
CA ALA A 2 -22.98 17.35 2.63
C ALA A 2 -21.94 16.89 3.64
N LYS A 3 -21.18 15.83 3.29
CA LYS A 3 -20.13 15.29 4.16
C LYS A 3 -19.00 14.68 3.32
N VAL A 4 -17.83 14.59 3.92
CA VAL A 4 -16.71 13.84 3.34
C VAL A 4 -17.02 12.35 3.51
N THR A 5 -16.96 11.59 2.42
CA THR A 5 -17.31 10.16 2.41
C THR A 5 -16.10 9.23 2.32
N GLY A 6 -14.91 9.77 2.10
CA GLY A 6 -13.72 8.98 2.04
C GLY A 6 -12.56 9.71 1.39
N LEU A 7 -11.46 8.98 1.22
CA LEU A 7 -10.29 9.47 0.53
C LEU A 7 -10.46 9.19 -0.96
N GLY A 8 -10.51 10.25 -1.79
CA GLY A 8 -10.62 10.11 -3.24
C GLY A 8 -9.32 9.65 -3.88
N GLY A 9 -8.21 10.05 -3.33
CA GLY A 9 -6.91 9.66 -3.84
C GLY A 9 -5.76 10.33 -3.11
N LEU A 10 -4.56 9.89 -3.42
CA LEU A 10 -3.31 10.45 -2.94
C LEU A 10 -2.46 10.86 -4.14
N PHE A 11 -1.95 12.07 -4.14
CA PHE A 11 -1.06 12.56 -5.21
C PHE A 11 0.28 12.93 -4.62
N TYR A 12 1.36 12.51 -5.29
CA TYR A 12 2.71 12.83 -4.85
C TYR A 12 3.66 12.93 -6.03
N LYS A 13 4.80 13.56 -5.82
CA LYS A 13 5.78 13.80 -6.88
C LYS A 13 6.82 12.69 -6.91
N VAL A 14 7.17 12.23 -8.11
CA VAL A 14 8.25 11.28 -8.35
C VAL A 14 9.12 11.78 -9.49
N ALA A 15 10.34 11.23 -9.59
CA ALA A 15 11.28 11.66 -10.61
C ALA A 15 10.81 11.31 -12.02
N ASP A 16 10.23 10.13 -12.20
CA ASP A 16 9.77 9.63 -13.50
C ASP A 16 8.43 8.92 -13.34
N PRO A 17 7.32 9.62 -13.58
CA PRO A 17 5.98 9.05 -13.40
C PRO A 17 5.70 7.79 -14.23
N GLU A 18 6.24 7.71 -15.44
CA GLU A 18 6.05 6.52 -16.28
C GLU A 18 6.75 5.30 -15.70
N ARG A 19 7.94 5.48 -15.13
CA ARG A 19 8.67 4.39 -14.46
C ARG A 19 7.90 3.89 -13.23
N THR A 20 7.38 4.81 -12.43
CA THR A 20 6.58 4.48 -11.25
C THR A 20 5.35 3.68 -11.64
N LYS A 21 4.60 4.17 -12.64
CA LYS A 21 3.42 3.49 -13.15
C LYS A 21 3.72 2.07 -13.63
N LEU A 22 4.81 1.91 -14.38
CA LEU A 22 5.20 0.62 -14.91
C LEU A 22 5.60 -0.35 -13.79
N TRP A 23 6.32 0.13 -12.78
CA TRP A 23 6.71 -0.69 -11.64
C TRP A 23 5.47 -1.22 -10.91
N TYR A 24 4.48 -0.36 -10.62
CA TYR A 24 3.26 -0.77 -9.95
C TYR A 24 2.46 -1.78 -10.78
N GLN A 25 2.42 -1.58 -12.09
CA GLN A 25 1.74 -2.49 -13.00
C GLN A 25 2.42 -3.87 -13.06
N GLU A 26 3.72 -3.89 -13.24
CA GLU A 26 4.49 -5.14 -13.38
C GLU A 26 4.68 -5.88 -12.07
N THR A 27 4.82 -5.15 -10.97
CA THR A 27 5.15 -5.73 -9.66
C THR A 27 3.92 -6.07 -8.85
N LEU A 28 2.92 -5.18 -8.83
CA LEU A 28 1.72 -5.32 -8.00
C LEU A 28 0.44 -5.56 -8.80
N GLY A 29 0.51 -5.53 -10.13
CA GLY A 29 -0.66 -5.74 -10.98
C GLY A 29 -1.65 -4.59 -10.94
N LEU A 30 -1.20 -3.39 -10.60
CA LEU A 30 -2.06 -2.23 -10.47
C LEU A 30 -1.98 -1.33 -11.69
N GLY A 31 -3.11 -0.75 -12.09
CA GLY A 31 -3.13 0.16 -13.21
C GLY A 31 -4.44 0.95 -13.28
N GLY A 32 -4.61 1.67 -14.37
CA GLY A 32 -5.81 2.44 -14.62
C GLY A 32 -5.54 3.56 -15.61
N GLU A 33 -6.61 4.18 -16.08
CA GLU A 33 -6.52 5.22 -17.09
C GLU A 33 -5.91 6.52 -16.54
N TRP A 34 -6.24 6.87 -15.30
CA TRP A 34 -5.83 8.13 -14.68
C TRP A 34 -4.66 7.97 -13.69
N GLY A 35 -4.06 6.80 -13.66
CA GLY A 35 -3.05 6.41 -12.69
C GLY A 35 -3.37 5.05 -12.13
N ILE A 36 -2.93 4.79 -10.91
CA ILE A 36 -3.22 3.51 -10.24
C ILE A 36 -4.58 3.64 -9.56
N MET A 37 -5.53 2.84 -9.99
CA MET A 37 -6.92 2.94 -9.53
C MET A 37 -7.33 1.73 -8.70
N PHE A 38 -8.11 1.98 -7.65
CA PHE A 38 -8.63 0.95 -6.74
C PHE A 38 -10.16 1.04 -6.74
N PRO A 39 -10.85 0.23 -7.58
CA PRO A 39 -12.31 0.24 -7.61
C PRO A 39 -12.91 -0.20 -6.27
N PHE A 40 -13.92 0.48 -5.79
CA PHE A 40 -14.59 0.14 -4.53
C PHE A 40 -15.20 -1.26 -4.53
N LYS A 41 -15.62 -1.71 -5.71
CA LYS A 41 -16.22 -3.04 -5.87
C LYS A 41 -15.30 -4.19 -5.51
N ALA A 42 -13.98 -3.96 -5.57
CA ALA A 42 -13.00 -5.01 -5.27
C ALA A 42 -12.98 -5.39 -3.79
N GLU A 43 -13.34 -4.45 -2.90
CA GLU A 43 -13.26 -4.65 -1.46
C GLU A 43 -14.35 -3.85 -0.73
N PRO A 44 -15.64 -4.21 -0.90
CA PRO A 44 -16.74 -3.41 -0.34
C PRO A 44 -16.78 -3.40 1.20
N GLU A 45 -16.21 -4.42 1.85
CA GLU A 45 -16.17 -4.50 3.32
C GLU A 45 -14.91 -3.84 3.91
N GLY A 46 -14.05 -3.29 3.08
CA GLY A 46 -12.83 -2.62 3.50
C GLY A 46 -13.07 -1.19 3.94
N PHE A 47 -11.99 -0.52 4.30
CA PHE A 47 -12.00 0.88 4.70
C PHE A 47 -10.73 1.55 4.23
N SER A 48 -10.76 2.88 4.14
CA SER A 48 -9.57 3.69 3.91
C SER A 48 -9.20 4.40 5.20
N LEU A 49 -7.91 4.54 5.43
CA LEU A 49 -7.38 5.14 6.67
C LEU A 49 -6.47 6.31 6.32
N LEU A 50 -6.70 7.43 6.99
CA LEU A 50 -5.76 8.55 7.02
C LEU A 50 -5.27 8.66 8.45
N SER A 51 -3.97 8.43 8.67
CA SER A 51 -3.40 8.41 10.02
C SER A 51 -2.07 9.15 10.01
N THR A 52 -1.67 9.63 11.17
CA THR A 52 -0.44 10.42 11.32
C THR A 52 0.50 9.74 12.30
N PHE A 53 1.80 9.98 12.08
CA PHE A 53 2.89 9.53 12.95
C PHE A 53 3.65 10.76 13.44
N LYS A 54 4.36 10.62 14.54
CA LYS A 54 5.25 11.69 15.02
C LYS A 54 6.41 11.87 14.04
N ASP A 55 6.89 13.09 13.86
CA ASP A 55 8.06 13.38 13.03
C ASP A 55 9.26 12.49 13.39
N SER A 56 9.42 12.18 14.66
CA SER A 56 10.53 11.38 15.16
C SER A 56 10.37 9.88 14.99
N SER A 57 9.24 9.42 14.46
CA SER A 57 8.99 8.00 14.25
C SER A 57 9.96 7.43 13.21
N ASP A 58 10.50 6.24 13.48
CA ASP A 58 11.31 5.49 12.54
C ASP A 58 10.52 4.39 11.80
N TYR A 59 9.21 4.38 11.95
CA TYR A 59 8.36 3.32 11.38
C TYR A 59 8.46 3.26 9.86
N PHE A 60 8.74 4.39 9.20
CA PHE A 60 8.86 4.43 7.73
C PHE A 60 10.24 4.00 7.23
N ALA A 61 11.20 3.78 8.12
CA ALA A 61 12.51 3.31 7.70
C ALA A 61 12.38 1.96 6.96
N PRO A 62 13.23 1.65 5.96
CA PRO A 62 14.40 2.42 5.53
C PRO A 62 14.08 3.57 4.55
N SER A 63 12.83 3.90 4.31
CA SER A 63 12.44 5.02 3.45
C SER A 63 12.80 6.35 4.10
N GLY A 64 13.27 7.31 3.30
CA GLY A 64 13.47 8.68 3.73
C GLY A 64 12.28 9.59 3.47
N LYS A 65 11.18 9.04 2.98
CA LYS A 65 9.98 9.82 2.66
C LYS A 65 9.17 10.13 3.93
N PRO A 66 8.47 11.28 3.96
CA PRO A 66 7.64 11.66 5.11
C PRO A 66 6.27 10.98 5.13
N PHE A 67 6.05 9.98 4.30
CA PHE A 67 4.81 9.22 4.23
C PHE A 67 5.08 7.76 3.89
N MET A 68 4.09 6.92 4.13
CA MET A 68 4.11 5.51 3.80
C MET A 68 2.74 5.15 3.23
N MET A 69 2.68 4.23 2.29
CA MET A 69 1.40 3.72 1.79
C MET A 69 1.03 2.44 2.50
N ASN A 70 -0.27 2.24 2.69
CA ASN A 70 -0.83 0.96 3.09
C ASN A 70 -1.70 0.48 1.94
N LEU A 71 -1.40 -0.71 1.42
CA LEU A 71 -2.16 -1.34 0.33
C LEU A 71 -2.81 -2.59 0.87
N ARG A 72 -4.12 -2.66 0.77
CA ARG A 72 -4.88 -3.82 1.21
C ARG A 72 -4.76 -4.95 0.18
N VAL A 73 -4.54 -6.16 0.64
CA VAL A 73 -4.46 -7.36 -0.19
C VAL A 73 -5.45 -8.41 0.33
N ASP A 74 -5.88 -9.29 -0.54
CA ASP A 74 -6.81 -10.36 -0.17
C ASP A 74 -6.11 -11.61 0.36
N ASP A 75 -4.84 -11.82 -0.03
CA ASP A 75 -4.05 -13.00 0.35
C ASP A 75 -2.58 -12.57 0.51
N LEU A 76 -2.17 -12.30 1.74
CA LEU A 76 -0.81 -11.83 2.01
C LEU A 76 0.24 -12.89 1.71
N ASP A 77 -0.01 -14.15 2.06
CA ASP A 77 0.95 -15.23 1.78
C ASP A 77 1.23 -15.36 0.28
N GLY A 78 0.17 -15.34 -0.52
CA GLY A 78 0.29 -15.38 -1.97
C GLY A 78 1.01 -14.16 -2.53
N MET A 79 0.70 -12.98 -2.01
CA MET A 79 1.35 -11.73 -2.42
C MET A 79 2.85 -11.76 -2.13
N ILE A 80 3.25 -12.20 -0.94
CA ILE A 80 4.67 -12.33 -0.58
C ILE A 80 5.39 -13.28 -1.53
N ALA A 81 4.80 -14.45 -1.82
CA ALA A 81 5.39 -15.41 -2.74
C ALA A 81 5.59 -14.81 -4.13
N ASP A 82 4.60 -14.09 -4.65
CA ASP A 82 4.68 -13.44 -5.96
C ASP A 82 5.77 -12.36 -5.98
N LEU A 83 5.85 -11.56 -4.93
CA LEU A 83 6.85 -10.49 -4.84
C LEU A 83 8.27 -11.05 -4.75
N GLU A 84 8.48 -12.08 -3.95
CA GLU A 84 9.78 -12.74 -3.85
C GLU A 84 10.20 -13.36 -5.19
N ALA A 85 9.25 -13.95 -5.92
CA ALA A 85 9.52 -14.49 -7.26
C ALA A 85 9.93 -13.39 -8.26
N LYS A 86 9.50 -12.15 -8.05
CA LYS A 86 9.87 -10.98 -8.87
C LYS A 86 11.13 -10.28 -8.36
N GLY A 87 11.77 -10.81 -7.34
CA GLY A 87 13.00 -10.25 -6.78
C GLY A 87 12.80 -9.08 -5.83
N VAL A 88 11.59 -8.88 -5.32
CA VAL A 88 11.31 -7.82 -4.35
C VAL A 88 11.66 -8.32 -2.95
N GLU A 89 12.44 -7.52 -2.22
CA GLU A 89 12.79 -7.82 -0.84
C GLU A 89 11.60 -7.57 0.08
N ILE A 90 11.29 -8.54 0.94
CA ILE A 90 10.31 -8.39 2.01
C ILE A 90 11.06 -7.93 3.24
N LEU A 91 10.81 -6.70 3.69
CA LEU A 91 11.52 -6.10 4.82
C LEU A 91 11.16 -6.76 6.15
N GLY A 92 9.95 -7.28 6.26
CA GLY A 92 9.48 -7.93 7.46
C GLY A 92 8.02 -8.35 7.34
N ARG A 93 7.56 -9.10 8.34
CA ARG A 93 6.17 -9.56 8.43
C ARG A 93 5.73 -9.54 9.89
N GLN A 94 4.48 -9.19 10.12
CA GLN A 94 3.88 -9.23 11.46
C GLN A 94 2.41 -9.60 11.35
N ASP A 95 1.98 -10.61 12.09
CA ASP A 95 0.60 -11.07 12.12
C ASP A 95 -0.02 -10.68 13.46
N GLU A 96 -1.21 -10.03 13.37
CA GLU A 96 -2.00 -9.62 14.51
C GLU A 96 -3.39 -10.25 14.39
N SER A 97 -4.18 -10.21 15.48
CA SER A 97 -5.53 -10.78 15.47
C SER A 97 -6.46 -10.11 14.46
N TYR A 98 -6.23 -8.84 14.15
CA TYR A 98 -7.08 -8.03 13.28
C TYR A 98 -6.53 -7.89 11.86
N GLY A 99 -5.30 -8.32 11.60
CA GLY A 99 -4.71 -8.17 10.28
C GLY A 99 -3.32 -8.79 10.18
N ARG A 100 -2.91 -9.04 8.94
CA ARG A 100 -1.58 -9.52 8.61
C ARG A 100 -0.86 -8.45 7.82
N PHE A 101 0.42 -8.25 8.14
CA PHE A 101 1.21 -7.14 7.59
C PHE A 101 2.54 -7.65 7.04
N ALA A 102 2.98 -7.04 5.94
CA ALA A 102 4.34 -7.17 5.43
C ALA A 102 4.76 -5.84 4.83
N TRP A 103 6.07 -5.61 4.70
CA TRP A 103 6.59 -4.34 4.22
C TRP A 103 7.57 -4.52 3.09
N ILE A 104 7.45 -3.65 2.09
CA ILE A 104 8.36 -3.55 0.95
C ILE A 104 8.69 -2.08 0.72
N VAL A 105 9.60 -1.82 -0.22
CA VAL A 105 9.91 -0.46 -0.70
C VAL A 105 9.71 -0.46 -2.21
N ASP A 106 9.04 0.57 -2.74
CA ASP A 106 8.82 0.69 -4.17
C ASP A 106 10.05 1.23 -4.91
N CYS A 107 9.94 1.43 -6.22
CA CYS A 107 11.06 1.89 -7.05
C CYS A 107 11.50 3.33 -6.77
N ASP A 108 10.72 4.11 -6.04
CA ASP A 108 11.01 5.50 -5.68
C ASP A 108 11.41 5.66 -4.21
N GLY A 109 11.58 4.55 -3.48
CA GLY A 109 11.96 4.58 -2.08
C GLY A 109 10.80 4.82 -1.12
N VAL A 110 9.58 4.64 -1.56
CA VAL A 110 8.39 4.74 -0.71
C VAL A 110 8.14 3.39 -0.03
N LYS A 111 8.05 3.40 1.29
CA LYS A 111 7.70 2.18 2.02
C LYS A 111 6.22 1.87 1.81
N ILE A 112 5.92 0.61 1.56
CA ILE A 112 4.56 0.10 1.40
C ILE A 112 4.31 -0.93 2.46
N GLU A 113 3.25 -0.74 3.23
CA GLU A 113 2.71 -1.74 4.14
C GLU A 113 1.62 -2.51 3.41
N LEU A 114 1.83 -3.80 3.22
CA LEU A 114 0.83 -4.70 2.65
C LEU A 114 -0.01 -5.24 3.79
N TYR A 115 -1.32 -5.11 3.67
CA TYR A 115 -2.24 -5.39 4.77
C TYR A 115 -3.39 -6.28 4.31
N GLN A 116 -3.54 -7.42 4.99
CA GLN A 116 -4.70 -8.30 4.83
C GLN A 116 -5.58 -8.13 6.07
N GLN A 117 -6.79 -7.58 5.86
CA GLN A 117 -7.77 -7.42 6.93
C GLN A 117 -8.29 -8.79 7.37
N LEU A 118 -8.36 -9.02 8.67
CA LEU A 118 -8.96 -10.21 9.25
C LEU A 118 -10.22 -9.79 10.01
N GLY A 119 -11.36 -10.34 9.61
CA GLY A 119 -12.65 -9.95 10.20
C GLY A 119 -13.18 -8.64 9.63
N ASP A 120 -14.13 -8.05 10.34
CA ASP A 120 -14.81 -6.83 9.91
C ASP A 120 -13.97 -5.59 10.22
N ALA A 121 -14.26 -4.48 9.51
CA ALA A 121 -13.66 -3.20 9.81
C ALA A 121 -13.99 -2.76 11.25
N PRO A 122 -13.04 -2.16 11.96
CA PRO A 122 -13.26 -1.70 13.33
C PRO A 122 -14.27 -0.58 13.44
#